data_da5ca4bf724392a138b08fc8fcc0214c
#
_entry.id   da5ca4bf724392a138b08fc8fcc0214c
#
_cell.length_a   1.000
_cell.length_b   1.000
_cell.length_c   1.000
_cell.angle_alpha   90.00
_cell.angle_beta   90.00
_cell.angle_gamma   90.00
#
_symmetry.space_group_name_H-M   'P 1'
#
loop_
_entity.id
_entity.type
_entity.pdbx_description
1 polymer ?
#
loop_
_entity_poly.entity_id
_entity_poly.type
_entity_poly.pdbx_seq_one_letter_code
_entity_poly.pdbx_strand_id
1 'polypeptide(L)'
;HSVGAVAYHSRRLCDGEYMCVMRQGHPLATGELSLDTYCAARHMLVSFSGRPFGFIDEALASLGRTRRVVITVNQFFTAGRVVVGSDLLTVLPRHFIPVTGIADKLVQRPLPLNVPAVHVDALWRRRGPQEKAMEWLLHALARSARSMFRD
;
A
#
# COMPACT_ATOMS: atom_id res chain seq x y z
N HIS A 1 20.94 29.84 16.24
CA HIS A 1 19.65 29.47 16.86
C HIS A 1 19.31 28.04 16.42
N SER A 2 19.57 27.07 17.31
CA SER A 2 19.09 25.70 17.14
C SER A 2 17.57 25.70 17.13
N VAL A 3 16.96 25.41 16.00
CA VAL A 3 15.54 25.05 15.94
C VAL A 3 15.42 23.73 16.69
N GLY A 4 14.85 23.77 17.89
CA GLY A 4 14.71 22.60 18.75
C GLY A 4 14.02 21.48 18.00
N ALA A 5 14.66 20.30 17.97
CA ALA A 5 14.10 19.11 17.40
C ALA A 5 12.74 18.83 18.08
N VAL A 6 11.66 18.90 17.31
CA VAL A 6 10.32 18.59 17.83
C VAL A 6 10.29 17.10 18.11
N ALA A 7 10.22 16.71 19.40
CA ALA A 7 10.09 15.32 19.79
C ALA A 7 8.68 14.82 19.46
N TYR A 8 8.60 13.74 18.68
CA TYR A 8 7.37 13.03 18.39
C TYR A 8 7.32 11.70 19.16
N HIS A 9 6.14 11.31 19.56
CA HIS A 9 5.85 9.94 19.95
C HIS A 9 5.31 9.20 18.73
N SER A 10 5.61 7.92 18.64
CA SER A 10 5.02 7.03 17.65
C SER A 10 4.47 5.78 18.31
N ARG A 11 3.39 5.23 17.77
CA ARG A 11 2.80 3.96 18.19
C ARG A 11 2.30 3.21 16.96
N ARG A 12 2.74 1.95 16.81
CA ARG A 12 2.21 1.05 15.80
C ARG A 12 0.73 0.77 16.06
N LEU A 13 -0.13 1.02 15.07
CA LEU A 13 -1.56 0.73 15.13
C LEU A 13 -1.84 -0.66 14.57
N CYS A 14 -1.26 -0.98 13.43
CA CYS A 14 -1.40 -2.27 12.77
C CYS A 14 -0.33 -2.49 11.70
N ASP A 15 -0.18 -3.74 11.31
CA ASP A 15 0.62 -4.18 10.18
C ASP A 15 -0.29 -4.79 9.13
N GLY A 16 0.12 -4.72 7.88
CA GLY A 16 -0.59 -5.29 6.74
C GLY A 16 0.36 -5.74 5.66
N GLU A 17 -0.19 -6.19 4.56
CA GLU A 17 0.57 -6.64 3.40
C GLU A 17 0.16 -5.89 2.14
N TYR A 18 1.06 -5.86 1.17
CA TYR A 18 0.78 -5.38 -0.18
C TYR A 18 0.34 -6.53 -1.07
N MET A 19 -0.66 -6.27 -1.90
CA MET A 19 -1.18 -7.22 -2.89
C MET A 19 -0.97 -6.68 -4.30
N CYS A 20 -0.68 -7.59 -5.22
CA CYS A 20 -0.83 -7.32 -6.64
C CYS A 20 -2.31 -7.29 -6.99
N VAL A 21 -2.76 -6.21 -7.61
CA VAL A 21 -4.18 -5.98 -7.92
C VAL A 21 -4.36 -5.77 -9.42
N MET A 22 -5.38 -6.42 -9.97
CA MET A 22 -5.75 -6.36 -11.36
C MET A 22 -7.28 -6.45 -11.52
N ARG A 23 -7.81 -6.15 -12.70
CA ARG A 23 -9.24 -6.29 -12.98
C ARG A 23 -9.69 -7.76 -12.97
N GLN A 24 -10.97 -7.99 -12.76
CA GLN A 24 -11.60 -9.26 -13.08
C GLN A 24 -11.36 -9.63 -14.56
N GLY A 25 -11.07 -10.93 -14.81
CA GLY A 25 -10.80 -11.41 -16.17
C GLY A 25 -9.47 -10.95 -16.78
N HIS A 26 -8.54 -10.39 -15.97
CA HIS A 26 -7.18 -10.15 -16.45
C HIS A 26 -6.48 -11.50 -16.75
N PRO A 27 -5.62 -11.60 -17.80
CA PRO A 27 -4.92 -12.85 -18.12
C PRO A 27 -4.13 -13.46 -16.96
N LEU A 28 -3.61 -12.64 -16.05
CA LEU A 28 -2.85 -13.06 -14.85
C LEU A 28 -3.72 -13.20 -13.59
N ALA A 29 -5.04 -13.11 -13.72
CA ALA A 29 -5.96 -13.24 -12.57
C ALA A 29 -6.04 -14.68 -12.05
N THR A 30 -5.76 -15.64 -12.90
CA THR A 30 -5.77 -17.08 -12.60
C THR A 30 -4.41 -17.70 -12.90
N GLY A 31 -4.18 -18.91 -12.38
CA GLY A 31 -2.91 -19.60 -12.53
C GLY A 31 -1.82 -19.06 -11.61
N GLU A 32 -0.58 -19.40 -11.88
CA GLU A 32 0.58 -18.93 -11.12
C GLU A 32 1.01 -17.54 -11.57
N LEU A 33 1.16 -16.61 -10.64
CA LEU A 33 1.76 -15.31 -10.88
C LEU A 33 3.26 -15.41 -10.56
N SER A 34 4.06 -15.86 -11.53
CA SER A 34 5.51 -15.91 -11.39
C SER A 34 6.15 -14.52 -11.44
N LEU A 35 7.39 -14.42 -10.95
CA LEU A 35 8.17 -13.17 -11.04
C LEU A 35 8.37 -12.73 -12.51
N ASP A 36 8.56 -13.70 -13.42
CA ASP A 36 8.74 -13.41 -14.84
C ASP A 36 7.48 -12.81 -15.47
N THR A 37 6.32 -13.42 -15.23
CA THR A 37 5.05 -12.90 -15.75
C THR A 37 4.68 -11.56 -15.14
N TYR A 38 5.00 -11.37 -13.85
CA TYR A 38 4.82 -10.09 -13.17
C TYR A 38 5.67 -8.99 -13.79
N CYS A 39 6.97 -9.23 -14.00
CA CYS A 39 7.88 -8.25 -14.59
C CYS A 39 7.54 -7.93 -16.06
N ALA A 40 7.05 -8.90 -16.81
CA ALA A 40 6.67 -8.72 -18.23
C ALA A 40 5.37 -7.93 -18.41
N ALA A 41 4.54 -7.82 -17.38
CA ALA A 41 3.29 -7.07 -17.40
C ALA A 41 3.53 -5.56 -17.46
N ARG A 42 2.45 -4.81 -17.75
CA ARG A 42 2.43 -3.35 -17.67
C ARG A 42 1.90 -2.94 -16.30
N HIS A 43 2.59 -1.99 -15.66
CA HIS A 43 2.29 -1.59 -14.29
C HIS A 43 1.86 -0.14 -14.18
N MET A 44 0.94 0.09 -13.26
CA MET A 44 0.67 1.41 -12.70
C MET A 44 1.29 1.50 -11.31
N LEU A 45 2.04 2.56 -11.08
CA LEU A 45 2.66 2.86 -9.80
C LEU A 45 1.83 3.89 -9.04
N VAL A 46 1.57 3.64 -7.77
CA VAL A 46 1.13 4.68 -6.84
C VAL A 46 2.36 5.29 -6.18
N SER A 47 2.59 6.57 -6.44
CA SER A 47 3.75 7.30 -5.92
C SER A 47 3.35 8.71 -5.49
N PHE A 48 3.47 8.99 -4.20
CA PHE A 48 3.19 10.31 -3.64
C PHE A 48 4.26 11.35 -4.01
N SER A 49 5.45 10.91 -4.39
CA SER A 49 6.54 11.78 -4.86
C SER A 49 6.48 12.09 -6.36
N GLY A 50 5.59 11.43 -7.10
CA GLY A 50 5.52 11.52 -8.57
C GLY A 50 6.65 10.82 -9.32
N ARG A 51 7.60 10.20 -8.62
CA ARG A 51 8.70 9.45 -9.26
C ARG A 51 8.17 8.13 -9.84
N PRO A 52 8.61 7.72 -11.03
CA PRO A 52 8.22 6.44 -11.63
C PRO A 52 9.00 5.24 -11.05
N PHE A 53 9.43 5.33 -9.82
CA PHE A 53 10.24 4.36 -9.09
C PHE A 53 9.81 4.32 -7.62
N GLY A 54 9.58 3.13 -7.08
CA GLY A 54 9.13 2.92 -5.71
C GLY A 54 9.74 1.66 -5.08
N PHE A 55 9.27 1.30 -3.89
CA PHE A 55 9.80 0.18 -3.09
C PHE A 55 9.73 -1.18 -3.82
N ILE A 56 8.75 -1.39 -4.71
CA ILE A 56 8.69 -2.58 -5.56
C ILE A 56 9.86 -2.60 -6.55
N ASP A 57 10.20 -1.43 -7.11
CA ASP A 57 11.29 -1.31 -8.07
C ASP A 57 12.64 -1.50 -7.39
N GLU A 58 12.78 -1.05 -6.13
CA GLU A 58 13.94 -1.33 -5.28
C GLU A 58 14.09 -2.82 -5.00
N ALA A 59 12.98 -3.49 -4.62
CA ALA A 59 12.98 -4.93 -4.37
C ALA A 59 13.30 -5.73 -5.65
N LEU A 60 12.76 -5.33 -6.80
CA LEU A 60 13.09 -5.95 -8.09
C LEU A 60 14.56 -5.75 -8.46
N ALA A 61 15.09 -4.54 -8.27
CA ALA A 61 16.49 -4.23 -8.56
C ALA A 61 17.46 -5.11 -7.73
N SER A 62 17.12 -5.40 -6.47
CA SER A 62 17.93 -6.32 -5.64
C SER A 62 17.96 -7.75 -6.17
N LEU A 63 16.98 -8.13 -6.99
CA LEU A 63 16.91 -9.42 -7.70
C LEU A 63 17.45 -9.35 -9.14
N GLY A 64 18.05 -8.22 -9.54
CA GLY A 64 18.50 -7.99 -10.91
C GLY A 64 17.35 -7.89 -11.92
N ARG A 65 16.14 -7.51 -11.47
CA ARG A 65 14.93 -7.44 -12.29
C ARG A 65 14.39 -6.02 -12.38
N THR A 66 13.58 -5.80 -13.41
CA THR A 66 12.87 -4.54 -13.64
C THR A 66 11.45 -4.84 -14.10
N ARG A 67 10.58 -3.84 -14.02
CA ARG A 67 9.22 -3.89 -14.58
C ARG A 67 8.95 -2.64 -15.41
N ARG A 68 7.91 -2.68 -16.23
CA ARG A 68 7.49 -1.55 -17.05
C ARG A 68 6.38 -0.76 -16.35
N VAL A 69 6.72 0.35 -15.74
CA VAL A 69 5.74 1.33 -15.23
C VAL A 69 5.31 2.22 -16.38
N VAL A 70 4.03 2.18 -16.75
CA VAL A 70 3.47 2.94 -17.88
C VAL A 70 2.72 4.19 -17.45
N ILE A 71 2.29 4.23 -16.19
CA ILE A 71 1.62 5.39 -15.60
C ILE A 71 1.89 5.44 -14.09
N THR A 72 1.98 6.64 -13.56
CA THR A 72 2.10 6.91 -12.13
C THR A 72 0.91 7.75 -11.68
N VAL A 73 0.30 7.38 -10.56
CA VAL A 73 -0.78 8.12 -9.90
C VAL A 73 -0.39 8.38 -8.44
N ASN A 74 -1.03 9.35 -7.81
CA ASN A 74 -0.69 9.75 -6.45
C ASN A 74 -1.72 9.32 -5.38
N GLN A 75 -2.68 8.47 -5.76
CA GLN A 75 -3.73 8.01 -4.86
C GLN A 75 -4.12 6.55 -5.14
N PHE A 76 -4.32 5.79 -4.08
CA PHE A 76 -4.78 4.40 -4.17
C PHE A 76 -6.18 4.27 -4.77
N PHE A 77 -7.09 5.20 -4.49
CA PHE A 77 -8.45 5.20 -5.07
C PHE A 77 -8.42 5.33 -6.59
N THR A 78 -7.61 6.25 -7.11
CA THR A 78 -7.42 6.43 -8.54
C THR A 78 -6.83 5.17 -9.17
N ALA A 79 -5.84 4.56 -8.51
CA ALA A 79 -5.23 3.33 -9.00
C ALA A 79 -6.24 2.21 -9.16
N GLY A 80 -7.07 1.94 -8.16
CA GLY A 80 -8.12 0.91 -8.24
C GLY A 80 -9.07 1.13 -9.41
N ARG A 81 -9.52 2.37 -9.62
CA ARG A 81 -10.45 2.70 -10.71
C ARG A 81 -9.84 2.56 -12.11
N VAL A 82 -8.59 2.96 -12.28
CA VAL A 82 -7.90 2.82 -13.57
C VAL A 82 -7.65 1.35 -13.90
N VAL A 83 -7.28 0.55 -12.91
CA VAL A 83 -7.01 -0.88 -13.09
C VAL A 83 -8.26 -1.64 -13.54
N VAL A 84 -9.43 -1.31 -13.01
CA VAL A 84 -10.69 -1.95 -13.43
C VAL A 84 -10.96 -1.82 -14.93
N GLY A 85 -10.57 -0.70 -15.54
CA GLY A 85 -10.78 -0.42 -16.96
C GLY A 85 -9.55 -0.69 -17.84
N SER A 86 -8.55 -1.40 -17.36
CA SER A 86 -7.28 -1.61 -18.08
C SER A 86 -6.67 -2.98 -17.84
N ASP A 87 -5.64 -3.33 -18.61
CA ASP A 87 -4.80 -4.52 -18.39
C ASP A 87 -3.53 -4.18 -17.58
N LEU A 88 -3.61 -3.18 -16.70
CA LEU A 88 -2.51 -2.80 -15.83
C LEU A 88 -2.54 -3.59 -14.52
N LEU A 89 -1.36 -3.90 -14.00
CA LEU A 89 -1.19 -4.33 -12.62
C LEU A 89 -0.88 -3.12 -11.74
N THR A 90 -1.36 -3.14 -10.51
CA THR A 90 -0.94 -2.19 -9.47
C THR A 90 -0.68 -2.91 -8.16
N VAL A 91 -0.11 -2.20 -7.20
CA VAL A 91 0.13 -2.73 -5.85
C VAL A 91 -0.61 -1.85 -4.87
N LEU A 92 -1.48 -2.46 -4.08
CA LEU A 92 -2.27 -1.79 -3.05
C LEU A 92 -2.11 -2.51 -1.71
N PRO A 93 -2.18 -1.78 -0.59
CA PRO A 93 -2.33 -2.42 0.71
C PRO A 93 -3.65 -3.23 0.73
N ARG A 94 -3.61 -4.46 1.22
CA ARG A 94 -4.78 -5.37 1.26
C ARG A 94 -6.00 -4.72 1.91
N HIS A 95 -5.80 -4.12 3.08
CA HIS A 95 -6.88 -3.46 3.84
C HIS A 95 -7.50 -2.26 3.12
N PHE A 96 -6.81 -1.69 2.14
CA PHE A 96 -7.32 -0.56 1.37
C PHE A 96 -8.26 -0.99 0.23
N ILE A 97 -8.16 -2.22 -0.25
CA ILE A 97 -8.94 -2.70 -1.40
C ILE A 97 -10.46 -2.64 -1.15
N PRO A 98 -10.99 -3.11 0.00
CA PRO A 98 -12.42 -2.97 0.28
C PRO A 98 -12.90 -1.51 0.33
N VAL A 99 -12.05 -0.60 0.81
CA VAL A 99 -12.36 0.83 0.94
C VAL A 99 -12.51 1.52 -0.42
N THR A 100 -11.97 0.94 -1.49
CA THR A 100 -12.13 1.47 -2.85
C THR A 100 -13.57 1.47 -3.34
N GLY A 101 -14.45 0.65 -2.74
CA GLY A 101 -15.84 0.47 -3.16
C GLY A 101 -16.01 -0.30 -4.47
N ILE A 102 -14.95 -0.90 -4.99
CA ILE A 102 -14.94 -1.66 -6.25
C ILE A 102 -14.18 -3.00 -6.10
N ALA A 103 -14.05 -3.50 -4.88
CA ALA A 103 -13.32 -4.73 -4.59
C ALA A 103 -13.86 -5.94 -5.37
N ASP A 104 -15.18 -5.98 -5.62
CA ASP A 104 -15.87 -6.99 -6.43
C ASP A 104 -15.42 -7.02 -7.90
N LYS A 105 -14.82 -5.95 -8.40
CA LYS A 105 -14.29 -5.84 -9.77
C LYS A 105 -12.79 -6.09 -9.87
N LEU A 106 -12.16 -6.32 -8.73
CA LEU A 106 -10.72 -6.51 -8.61
C LEU A 106 -10.37 -7.93 -8.21
N VAL A 107 -9.23 -8.40 -8.71
CA VAL A 107 -8.58 -9.63 -8.27
C VAL A 107 -7.30 -9.25 -7.53
N GLN A 108 -7.10 -9.81 -6.34
CA GLN A 108 -5.90 -9.63 -5.53
C GLN A 108 -5.08 -10.92 -5.58
N ARG A 109 -3.79 -10.77 -5.79
CA ARG A 109 -2.82 -11.88 -5.78
C ARG A 109 -1.65 -11.54 -4.87
N PRO A 110 -1.07 -12.52 -4.17
CA PRO A 110 0.21 -12.30 -3.51
C PRO A 110 1.26 -11.78 -4.49
N LEU A 111 2.13 -10.90 -4.02
CA LEU A 111 3.28 -10.45 -4.82
C LEU A 111 4.26 -11.62 -4.99
N PRO A 112 4.83 -11.84 -6.19
CA PRO A 112 5.82 -12.90 -6.42
C PRO A 112 7.24 -12.51 -5.98
N LEU A 113 7.35 -11.60 -5.03
CA LEU A 113 8.61 -11.12 -4.43
C LEU A 113 8.37 -10.65 -3.00
N ASN A 114 9.41 -10.71 -2.20
CA ASN A 114 9.34 -10.22 -0.82
C ASN A 114 9.46 -8.70 -0.79
N VAL A 115 8.52 -8.08 -0.10
CA VAL A 115 8.49 -6.62 0.13
C VAL A 115 8.25 -6.34 1.61
N PRO A 116 8.66 -5.15 2.10
CA PRO A 116 8.34 -4.75 3.47
C PRO A 116 6.83 -4.75 3.73
N ALA A 117 6.44 -5.11 4.95
CA ALA A 117 5.05 -5.02 5.38
C ALA A 117 4.55 -3.57 5.36
N VAL A 118 3.23 -3.40 5.21
CA VAL A 118 2.59 -2.10 5.44
C VAL A 118 2.60 -1.82 6.93
N HIS A 119 3.12 -0.66 7.31
CA HIS A 119 3.12 -0.19 8.68
C HIS A 119 2.24 1.05 8.81
N VAL A 120 1.25 0.98 9.68
CA VAL A 120 0.40 2.13 10.01
C VAL A 120 0.71 2.56 11.43
N ASP A 121 1.34 3.72 11.55
CA ASP A 121 1.76 4.29 12.82
C ASP A 121 1.01 5.59 13.11
N ALA A 122 0.60 5.78 14.35
CA ALA A 122 0.17 7.08 14.84
C ALA A 122 1.41 7.89 15.27
N LEU A 123 1.50 9.13 14.79
CA LEU A 123 2.52 10.08 15.20
C LEU A 123 1.86 11.29 15.86
N TRP A 124 2.36 11.71 17.01
CA TRP A 124 1.89 12.93 17.67
C TRP A 124 3.01 13.68 18.37
N ARG A 125 2.82 14.99 18.52
CA ARG A 125 3.78 15.82 19.23
C ARG A 125 3.72 15.56 20.73
N ARG A 126 4.88 15.54 21.36
CA ARG A 126 5.03 15.46 22.81
C ARG A 126 4.73 16.83 23.42
N ARG A 127 3.43 17.14 23.65
CA ARG A 127 3.05 18.39 24.31
C ARG A 127 1.73 18.24 25.11
N GLY A 128 1.78 18.63 26.40
CA GLY A 128 0.69 19.13 27.19
C GLY A 128 -0.13 18.13 28.03
N PRO A 129 -1.04 18.64 28.86
CA PRO A 129 -1.75 17.90 29.89
C PRO A 129 -2.86 16.97 29.36
N GLN A 130 -2.90 16.66 28.08
CA GLN A 130 -3.96 15.86 27.43
C GLN A 130 -3.60 14.38 27.26
N GLU A 131 -2.77 13.82 28.13
CA GLU A 131 -2.34 12.41 28.01
C GLU A 131 -3.52 11.43 28.00
N LYS A 132 -4.52 11.64 28.85
CA LYS A 132 -5.72 10.76 28.92
C LYS A 132 -6.56 10.81 27.64
N ALA A 133 -6.74 11.99 27.07
CA ALA A 133 -7.48 12.15 25.80
C ALA A 133 -6.71 11.51 24.63
N MET A 134 -5.39 11.66 24.61
CA MET A 134 -4.53 11.04 23.61
C MET A 134 -4.56 9.51 23.73
N GLU A 135 -4.44 8.97 24.94
CA GLU A 135 -4.55 7.53 25.17
C GLU A 135 -5.90 6.97 24.71
N TRP A 136 -6.99 7.66 25.02
CA TRP A 136 -8.32 7.26 24.53
C TRP A 136 -8.38 7.25 23.01
N LEU A 137 -7.87 8.30 22.35
CA LEU A 137 -7.83 8.41 20.88
C LEU A 137 -7.00 7.28 20.26
N LEU A 138 -5.81 7.02 20.81
CA LEU A 138 -4.94 5.94 20.33
C LEU A 138 -5.60 4.56 20.47
N HIS A 139 -6.32 4.32 21.55
CA HIS A 139 -7.10 3.09 21.72
C HIS A 139 -8.26 2.99 20.70
N ALA A 140 -8.96 4.10 20.44
CA ALA A 140 -10.03 4.13 19.44
C ALA A 140 -9.48 3.87 18.03
N LEU A 141 -8.37 4.54 17.66
CA LEU A 141 -7.69 4.32 16.37
C LEU A 141 -7.19 2.88 16.23
N ALA A 142 -6.58 2.32 17.27
CA ALA A 142 -6.08 0.95 17.24
C ALA A 142 -7.22 -0.09 17.10
N ARG A 143 -8.39 0.15 17.70
CA ARG A 143 -9.57 -0.70 17.50
C ARG A 143 -10.08 -0.62 16.06
N SER A 144 -10.23 0.59 15.53
CA SER A 144 -10.69 0.80 14.15
C SER A 144 -9.71 0.19 13.14
N ALA A 145 -8.41 0.39 13.33
CA ALA A 145 -7.39 -0.21 12.49
C ALA A 145 -7.49 -1.74 12.50
N ARG A 146 -7.57 -2.37 13.67
CA ARG A 146 -7.71 -3.83 13.77
C ARG A 146 -8.97 -4.37 13.08
N SER A 147 -10.07 -3.62 13.10
CA SER A 147 -11.29 -4.05 12.39
C SER A 147 -11.15 -3.99 10.87
N MET A 148 -10.33 -3.07 10.35
CA MET A 148 -10.05 -2.94 8.92
C MET A 148 -9.05 -3.99 8.40
N PHE A 149 -8.21 -4.55 9.30
CA PHE A 149 -7.17 -5.52 8.96
C PHE A 149 -7.54 -6.97 9.33
N ARG A 150 -8.73 -7.17 9.90
CA ARG A 150 -9.30 -8.51 10.08
C ARG A 150 -9.99 -8.93 8.78
N ASP A 151 -9.57 -10.07 8.26
CA ASP A 151 -10.30 -10.82 7.24
C ASP A 151 -11.62 -11.34 7.81
#